data_549fff55935c1e900d3a23587f618f59
#
_entry.id   549fff55935c1e900d3a23587f618f59
#
_cell.length_a   1.000
_cell.length_b   1.000
_cell.length_c   1.000
_cell.angle_alpha   90.00
_cell.angle_beta   90.00
_cell.angle_gamma   90.00
#
_symmetry.space_group_name_H-M   'P 1'
#
loop_
_entity.id
_entity.type
_entity.pdbx_description
1 polymer ?
#
loop_
_entity_poly.entity_id
_entity_poly.type
_entity_poly.pdbx_seq_one_letter_code
_entity_poly.pdbx_strand_id
1 'polypeptide(L)'
;MKQFKNKFLASVLCMVLIVAMALSMTACSNTTLDDANADRDQVQTVEKSFTFEVVDKDGNIETFGITTDKTTVGAALQEEGLIVGEEGQYGLYVTEVNGIVADYNVDQTYWAFYVDGEYASSGVDKTDVTDGAVYSFKVEK
;
A
#
# COMPACT_ATOMS: atom_id res chain seq x y z
N MET A 1 5.73 23.96 34.14
CA MET A 1 6.60 22.76 34.16
C MET A 1 6.06 21.66 35.09
N LYS A 2 4.84 21.20 34.91
CA LYS A 2 4.26 20.12 35.77
C LYS A 2 3.44 19.08 34.99
N GLN A 3 3.53 19.02 33.70
CA GLN A 3 2.71 18.08 32.88
C GLN A 3 3.49 16.90 32.27
N PHE A 4 4.81 16.87 32.42
CA PHE A 4 5.63 15.81 31.76
C PHE A 4 5.84 14.53 32.58
N LYS A 5 5.50 14.52 33.87
CA LYS A 5 5.77 13.37 34.74
C LYS A 5 4.70 12.26 34.72
N ASN A 6 3.50 12.56 34.24
CA ASN A 6 2.39 11.57 34.31
C ASN A 6 2.28 10.65 33.09
N LYS A 7 2.94 10.95 31.99
CA LYS A 7 2.90 10.10 30.79
C LYS A 7 3.91 8.95 30.84
N PHE A 8 5.01 9.11 31.59
CA PHE A 8 6.01 8.05 31.75
C PHE A 8 5.59 6.96 32.75
N LEU A 9 4.82 7.32 33.80
CA LEU A 9 4.35 6.31 34.76
C LEU A 9 3.26 5.41 34.21
N ALA A 10 2.43 5.88 33.29
CA ALA A 10 1.37 5.07 32.67
C ALA A 10 1.94 4.04 31.69
N SER A 11 3.07 4.34 31.02
CA SER A 11 3.72 3.43 30.08
C SER A 11 4.46 2.29 30.75
N VAL A 12 5.02 2.52 31.94
CA VAL A 12 5.76 1.48 32.69
C VAL A 12 4.80 0.51 33.38
N LEU A 13 3.60 0.97 33.78
CA LEU A 13 2.60 0.13 34.41
C LEU A 13 1.94 -0.87 33.42
N CYS A 14 1.81 -0.50 32.15
CA CYS A 14 1.30 -1.41 31.10
C CYS A 14 2.27 -2.54 30.74
N MET A 15 3.59 -2.33 30.85
CA MET A 15 4.56 -3.37 30.53
C MET A 15 4.67 -4.48 31.60
N VAL A 16 4.36 -4.17 32.85
CA VAL A 16 4.44 -5.16 33.93
C VAL A 16 3.26 -6.12 33.97
N LEU A 17 2.12 -5.73 33.38
CA LEU A 17 0.91 -6.56 33.33
C LEU A 17 0.92 -7.62 32.19
N ILE A 18 1.79 -7.47 31.19
CA ILE A 18 1.87 -8.40 30.05
C ILE A 18 2.73 -9.62 30.35
N VAL A 19 3.64 -9.55 31.35
CA VAL A 19 4.55 -10.66 31.70
C VAL A 19 3.89 -11.69 32.62
N ALA A 20 2.77 -11.40 33.21
CA ALA A 20 2.10 -12.30 34.21
C ALA A 20 1.12 -13.32 33.60
N MET A 21 0.87 -13.32 32.29
CA MET A 21 -0.10 -14.23 31.63
C MET A 21 0.50 -15.32 30.74
N ALA A 22 1.80 -15.54 30.79
CA ALA A 22 2.48 -16.50 29.92
C ALA A 22 2.85 -17.84 30.58
N LEU A 23 2.24 -18.22 31.69
CA LEU A 23 2.54 -19.48 32.37
C LEU A 23 1.28 -20.22 32.80
N SER A 24 0.51 -20.75 31.87
CA SER A 24 -0.37 -21.91 32.13
C SER A 24 -0.99 -22.44 30.85
N MET A 25 -0.29 -23.35 30.17
CA MET A 25 -0.91 -24.42 29.39
C MET A 25 0.07 -25.57 29.26
N THR A 26 0.08 -26.41 30.27
CA THR A 26 0.51 -27.80 30.16
C THR A 26 -0.73 -28.66 30.21
N ALA A 27 -0.88 -29.54 29.29
CA ALA A 27 -1.40 -30.90 29.33
C ALA A 27 -2.20 -31.23 28.10
N CYS A 28 -1.63 -32.00 27.23
CA CYS A 28 -1.74 -33.45 27.11
C CYS A 28 -3.09 -33.99 26.70
N SER A 29 -3.02 -34.69 25.61
CA SER A 29 -3.50 -36.05 25.40
C SER A 29 -4.70 -36.26 24.51
N ASN A 30 -4.36 -36.65 23.30
CA ASN A 30 -4.74 -37.94 22.67
C ASN A 30 -6.24 -38.26 22.50
N THR A 31 -6.65 -38.47 21.30
CA THR A 31 -7.34 -39.62 20.71
C THR A 31 -8.47 -39.29 19.76
N THR A 32 -8.24 -39.70 18.52
CA THR A 32 -9.15 -40.31 17.53
C THR A 32 -10.33 -39.55 16.95
N LEU A 33 -10.16 -39.37 15.60
CA LEU A 33 -11.13 -39.66 14.53
C LEU A 33 -12.53 -39.04 14.66
N ASP A 34 -12.81 -38.07 13.81
CA ASP A 34 -13.69 -38.20 12.64
C ASP A 34 -13.89 -36.84 11.99
N ASP A 35 -13.50 -36.79 10.75
CA ASP A 35 -14.18 -36.26 9.60
C ASP A 35 -15.15 -35.06 9.83
N ALA A 36 -14.64 -33.86 9.62
CA ALA A 36 -15.41 -32.79 9.05
C ALA A 36 -14.47 -31.83 8.32
N ASN A 37 -14.32 -32.12 7.04
CA ASN A 37 -13.81 -31.23 6.00
C ASN A 37 -14.48 -29.84 6.14
N ALA A 38 -13.82 -28.92 6.82
CA ALA A 38 -14.09 -27.51 6.70
C ALA A 38 -12.87 -26.90 5.99
N ASP A 39 -12.92 -27.01 4.68
CA ASP A 39 -12.14 -26.25 3.74
C ASP A 39 -12.36 -24.76 4.03
N ARG A 40 -11.60 -24.26 5.03
CA ARG A 40 -11.38 -22.84 5.16
C ARG A 40 -10.25 -22.54 4.24
N ASP A 41 -10.61 -22.22 2.99
CA ASP A 41 -9.81 -21.47 2.06
C ASP A 41 -9.33 -20.19 2.79
N GLN A 42 -8.23 -20.32 3.49
CA GLN A 42 -7.44 -19.19 3.97
C GLN A 42 -6.81 -18.65 2.71
N VAL A 43 -7.53 -17.77 2.02
CA VAL A 43 -6.92 -16.86 1.06
C VAL A 43 -5.90 -16.07 1.86
N GLN A 44 -4.68 -16.58 1.91
CA GLN A 44 -3.53 -15.81 2.34
C GLN A 44 -3.35 -14.72 1.30
N THR A 45 -3.94 -13.57 1.54
CA THR A 45 -3.60 -12.36 0.80
C THR A 45 -2.13 -12.09 1.08
N VAL A 46 -1.29 -12.38 0.10
CA VAL A 46 0.14 -12.08 0.18
C VAL A 46 0.28 -10.60 -0.06
N GLU A 47 0.50 -9.84 1.01
CA GLU A 47 0.83 -8.42 0.90
C GLU A 47 2.16 -8.27 0.14
N LYS A 48 2.22 -7.32 -0.76
CA LYS A 48 3.40 -6.93 -1.52
C LYS A 48 3.76 -5.49 -1.19
N SER A 49 5.04 -5.17 -1.24
CA SER A 49 5.53 -3.82 -0.99
C SER A 49 6.27 -3.29 -2.21
N PHE A 50 6.04 -2.03 -2.55
CA PHE A 50 6.73 -1.37 -3.65
C PHE A 50 7.01 0.10 -3.32
N THR A 51 7.88 0.73 -4.09
CA THR A 51 8.16 2.15 -4.02
C THR A 51 7.35 2.89 -5.08
N PHE A 52 6.70 3.98 -4.69
CA PHE A 52 5.99 4.86 -5.59
C PHE A 52 6.61 6.25 -5.59
N GLU A 53 6.94 6.79 -6.76
CA GLU A 53 7.54 8.10 -6.95
C GLU A 53 6.64 9.01 -7.76
N VAL A 54 6.52 10.25 -7.33
CA VAL A 54 5.80 11.31 -8.02
C VAL A 54 6.78 12.38 -8.43
N VAL A 55 6.88 12.66 -9.75
CA VAL A 55 7.76 13.67 -10.28
C VAL A 55 6.92 14.79 -10.88
N ASP A 56 6.97 15.97 -10.26
CA ASP A 56 6.22 17.13 -10.71
C ASP A 56 6.83 17.79 -11.95
N LYS A 57 6.17 18.83 -12.48
CA LYS A 57 6.63 19.58 -13.64
C LYS A 57 7.97 20.31 -13.43
N ASP A 58 8.37 20.55 -12.19
CA ASP A 58 9.60 21.24 -11.82
C ASP A 58 10.75 20.24 -11.55
N GLY A 59 10.45 18.93 -11.62
CA GLY A 59 11.40 17.85 -11.42
C GLY A 59 11.60 17.46 -9.94
N ASN A 60 10.75 17.95 -9.02
CA ASN A 60 10.77 17.51 -7.64
C ASN A 60 10.21 16.10 -7.55
N ILE A 61 10.83 15.28 -6.70
CA ILE A 61 10.45 13.88 -6.51
C ILE A 61 9.94 13.69 -5.08
N GLU A 62 8.73 13.16 -4.96
CA GLU A 62 8.20 12.63 -3.71
C GLU A 62 8.14 11.12 -3.78
N THR A 63 8.53 10.45 -2.70
CA THR A 63 8.63 8.98 -2.65
C THR A 63 7.78 8.41 -1.52
N PHE A 64 7.01 7.37 -1.85
CA PHE A 64 6.09 6.67 -0.94
C PHE A 64 6.44 5.18 -0.91
N GLY A 65 6.47 4.58 0.28
CA GLY A 65 6.49 3.13 0.43
C GLY A 65 5.06 2.61 0.57
N ILE A 66 4.63 1.75 -0.34
CA ILE A 66 3.27 1.20 -0.38
C ILE A 66 3.32 -0.28 -0.04
N THR A 67 2.45 -0.72 0.86
CA THR A 67 2.21 -2.14 1.16
C THR A 67 0.74 -2.43 0.89
N THR A 68 0.45 -3.44 0.07
CA THR A 68 -0.90 -3.68 -0.42
C THR A 68 -1.17 -5.17 -0.67
N ASP A 69 -2.42 -5.54 -0.56
CA ASP A 69 -2.97 -6.83 -0.98
C ASP A 69 -3.58 -6.77 -2.39
N LYS A 70 -3.59 -5.58 -3.03
CA LYS A 70 -4.15 -5.42 -4.37
C LYS A 70 -3.29 -6.10 -5.44
N THR A 71 -3.95 -6.54 -6.48
CA THR A 71 -3.28 -7.20 -7.60
C THR A 71 -2.63 -6.23 -8.56
N THR A 72 -3.23 -5.04 -8.76
CA THR A 72 -2.73 -4.02 -9.68
C THR A 72 -2.24 -2.77 -8.97
N VAL A 73 -1.27 -2.11 -9.58
CA VAL A 73 -0.70 -0.85 -9.07
C VAL A 73 -1.77 0.24 -9.01
N GLY A 74 -2.64 0.32 -10.03
CA GLY A 74 -3.73 1.29 -10.05
C GLY A 74 -4.68 1.13 -8.86
N ALA A 75 -5.10 -0.10 -8.55
CA ALA A 75 -5.98 -0.37 -7.41
C ALA A 75 -5.31 -0.01 -6.07
N ALA A 76 -4.02 -0.31 -5.93
CA ALA A 76 -3.25 0.03 -4.72
C ALA A 76 -3.15 1.55 -4.53
N LEU A 77 -2.76 2.29 -5.58
CA LEU A 77 -2.59 3.74 -5.52
C LEU A 77 -3.91 4.51 -5.36
N GLN A 78 -5.02 3.97 -5.90
CA GLN A 78 -6.36 4.54 -5.68
C GLN A 78 -6.83 4.32 -4.23
N GLU A 79 -6.56 3.15 -3.64
CA GLU A 79 -6.88 2.89 -2.23
C GLU A 79 -6.14 3.83 -1.28
N GLU A 80 -4.87 4.11 -1.57
CA GLU A 80 -4.07 5.09 -0.82
C GLU A 80 -4.46 6.55 -1.10
N GLY A 81 -5.37 6.79 -2.06
CA GLY A 81 -5.77 8.13 -2.46
C GLY A 81 -4.67 8.93 -3.16
N LEU A 82 -3.65 8.24 -3.70
CA LEU A 82 -2.51 8.86 -4.37
C LEU A 82 -2.76 9.18 -5.84
N ILE A 83 -3.72 8.53 -6.47
CA ILE A 83 -4.11 8.81 -7.87
C ILE A 83 -5.61 8.98 -8.01
N VAL A 84 -5.99 9.90 -8.90
CA VAL A 84 -7.36 10.09 -9.38
C VAL A 84 -7.35 10.06 -10.89
N GLY A 85 -8.35 9.43 -11.49
CA GLY A 85 -8.45 9.31 -12.93
C GLY A 85 -9.85 8.91 -13.37
N GLU A 86 -10.05 8.89 -14.68
CA GLU A 86 -11.30 8.52 -15.33
C GLU A 86 -11.12 7.23 -16.14
N GLU A 87 -12.13 6.37 -16.10
CA GLU A 87 -12.17 5.16 -16.92
C GLU A 87 -12.29 5.54 -18.41
N GLY A 88 -11.29 5.17 -19.18
CA GLY A 88 -11.24 5.38 -20.63
C GLY A 88 -11.27 4.08 -21.42
N GLN A 89 -11.38 4.18 -22.74
CA GLN A 89 -11.40 3.01 -23.62
C GLN A 89 -10.11 2.18 -23.59
N TYR A 90 -9.00 2.76 -23.10
CA TYR A 90 -7.70 2.10 -22.99
C TYR A 90 -7.30 1.77 -21.55
N GLY A 91 -8.17 2.03 -20.56
CA GLY A 91 -7.95 1.86 -19.14
C GLY A 91 -8.05 3.18 -18.39
N LEU A 92 -7.52 3.22 -17.16
CA LEU A 92 -7.57 4.39 -16.30
C LEU A 92 -6.70 5.53 -16.84
N TYR A 93 -7.33 6.65 -17.20
CA TYR A 93 -6.65 7.90 -17.53
C TYR A 93 -6.44 8.72 -16.26
N VAL A 94 -5.20 8.76 -15.76
CA VAL A 94 -4.84 9.46 -14.53
C VAL A 94 -4.75 10.96 -14.79
N THR A 95 -5.52 11.75 -14.03
CA THR A 95 -5.58 13.21 -14.12
C THR A 95 -4.94 13.92 -12.94
N GLU A 96 -4.86 13.24 -11.79
CA GLU A 96 -4.28 13.78 -10.56
C GLU A 96 -3.41 12.73 -9.88
N VAL A 97 -2.23 13.13 -9.42
CA VAL A 97 -1.32 12.31 -8.62
C VAL A 97 -0.85 13.12 -7.42
N ASN A 98 -1.04 12.58 -6.22
CA ASN A 98 -0.66 13.23 -4.96
C ASN A 98 -1.17 14.69 -4.84
N GLY A 99 -2.43 14.93 -5.27
CA GLY A 99 -3.03 16.26 -5.26
C GLY A 99 -2.57 17.20 -6.36
N ILE A 100 -1.69 16.76 -7.26
CA ILE A 100 -1.21 17.55 -8.41
C ILE A 100 -1.99 17.17 -9.65
N VAL A 101 -2.66 18.13 -10.26
CA VAL A 101 -3.45 17.94 -11.49
C VAL A 101 -2.57 18.21 -12.73
N ALA A 102 -2.64 17.31 -13.71
CA ALA A 102 -2.12 17.52 -15.05
C ALA A 102 -3.29 17.42 -16.05
N ASP A 103 -3.50 18.46 -16.85
CA ASP A 103 -4.61 18.53 -17.80
C ASP A 103 -4.08 18.97 -19.17
N TYR A 104 -4.13 18.04 -20.12
CA TYR A 104 -3.67 18.29 -21.48
C TYR A 104 -4.40 19.43 -22.19
N ASN A 105 -5.67 19.65 -21.88
CA ASN A 105 -6.48 20.72 -22.47
C ASN A 105 -6.15 22.11 -21.93
N VAL A 106 -5.54 22.18 -20.73
CA VAL A 106 -5.23 23.44 -20.04
C VAL A 106 -3.80 23.88 -20.33
N ASP A 107 -2.82 22.98 -20.12
CA ASP A 107 -1.40 23.33 -20.19
C ASP A 107 -0.55 22.33 -20.99
N GLN A 108 -1.22 21.40 -21.67
CA GLN A 108 -0.62 20.33 -22.47
C GLN A 108 0.24 19.36 -21.66
N THR A 109 -0.05 19.24 -20.37
CA THR A 109 0.61 18.27 -19.50
C THR A 109 -0.24 17.02 -19.28
N TYR A 110 0.42 15.92 -19.03
CA TYR A 110 -0.21 14.64 -18.66
C TYR A 110 0.68 13.86 -17.69
N TRP A 111 0.09 12.89 -17.00
CA TRP A 111 0.82 11.99 -16.14
C TRP A 111 1.31 10.78 -16.93
N ALA A 112 2.63 10.68 -17.12
CA ALA A 112 3.29 9.55 -17.74
C ALA A 112 3.66 8.50 -16.69
N PHE A 113 3.30 7.24 -16.93
CA PHE A 113 3.54 6.13 -16.01
C PHE A 113 4.82 5.37 -16.38
N TYR A 114 5.62 5.05 -15.38
CA TYR A 114 6.90 4.35 -15.50
C TYR A 114 6.98 3.18 -14.53
N VAL A 115 7.64 2.11 -14.95
CA VAL A 115 7.96 0.92 -14.16
C VAL A 115 9.47 0.72 -14.17
N ASP A 116 10.10 0.71 -12.99
CA ASP A 116 11.55 0.57 -12.83
C ASP A 116 12.37 1.54 -13.72
N GLY A 117 11.84 2.75 -13.90
CA GLY A 117 12.47 3.82 -14.68
C GLY A 117 12.21 3.76 -16.19
N GLU A 118 11.49 2.77 -16.71
CA GLU A 118 11.10 2.65 -18.10
C GLU A 118 9.64 3.05 -18.32
N TYR A 119 9.35 3.70 -19.46
CA TYR A 119 7.98 4.07 -19.81
C TYR A 119 7.11 2.81 -19.90
N ALA A 120 6.01 2.78 -19.15
CA ALA A 120 5.17 1.60 -19.06
C ALA A 120 4.47 1.31 -20.41
N SER A 121 4.44 0.03 -20.78
CA SER A 121 3.73 -0.45 -21.97
C SER A 121 2.23 -0.66 -21.73
N SER A 122 1.78 -0.61 -20.48
CA SER A 122 0.39 -0.82 -20.06
C SER A 122 -0.03 0.28 -19.09
N GLY A 123 -1.34 0.52 -18.98
CA GLY A 123 -1.89 1.44 -17.99
C GLY A 123 -1.66 0.95 -16.57
N VAL A 124 -1.67 1.86 -15.62
CA VAL A 124 -1.47 1.57 -14.19
C VAL A 124 -2.50 0.58 -13.63
N ASP A 125 -3.72 0.63 -14.14
CA ASP A 125 -4.84 -0.27 -13.80
C ASP A 125 -4.65 -1.71 -14.31
N LYS A 126 -3.77 -1.90 -15.28
CA LYS A 126 -3.43 -3.20 -15.90
C LYS A 126 -2.03 -3.70 -15.56
N THR A 127 -1.30 -2.95 -14.75
CA THR A 127 0.04 -3.32 -14.30
C THR A 127 -0.06 -4.03 -12.96
N ASP A 128 0.39 -5.29 -12.92
CA ASP A 128 0.40 -6.08 -11.69
C ASP A 128 1.43 -5.54 -10.68
N VAL A 129 1.09 -5.59 -9.40
CA VAL A 129 2.03 -5.26 -8.33
C VAL A 129 3.13 -6.31 -8.26
N THR A 130 4.36 -5.86 -8.39
CA THR A 130 5.57 -6.66 -8.19
C THR A 130 6.26 -6.22 -6.91
N ASP A 131 6.57 -7.16 -6.03
CA ASP A 131 7.25 -6.88 -4.77
C ASP A 131 8.64 -6.31 -5.01
N GLY A 132 8.95 -5.18 -4.35
CA GLY A 132 10.23 -4.48 -4.49
C GLY A 132 10.38 -3.61 -5.74
N ALA A 133 9.40 -3.54 -6.63
CA ALA A 133 9.45 -2.70 -7.82
C ALA A 133 9.36 -1.19 -7.49
N VAL A 134 9.76 -0.37 -8.44
CA VAL A 134 9.61 1.09 -8.40
C VAL A 134 8.64 1.54 -9.48
N TYR A 135 7.53 2.11 -9.09
CA TYR A 135 6.55 2.72 -9.98
C TYR A 135 6.63 4.23 -9.86
N SER A 136 6.53 4.95 -10.96
CA SER A 136 6.52 6.41 -10.90
C SER A 136 5.55 7.03 -11.90
N PHE A 137 4.97 8.15 -11.48
CA PHE A 137 4.29 9.07 -12.37
C PHE A 137 5.10 10.34 -12.52
N LYS A 138 5.27 10.78 -13.77
CA LYS A 138 5.96 12.02 -14.11
C LYS A 138 5.05 12.92 -14.94
N VAL A 139 5.07 14.22 -14.64
CA VAL A 139 4.39 15.21 -15.48
C VAL A 139 5.22 15.44 -16.75
N GLU A 140 4.62 15.19 -17.89
CA GLU A 140 5.23 15.38 -19.20
C GLU A 140 4.36 16.25 -20.12
N LYS A 141 4.93 16.70 -21.26
CA LYS A 141 4.27 17.52 -22.29
C LYS A 141 4.32 16.83 -23.63
#